data_31f03b89419a83deb7730c1975f20567
#
_entry.id   31f03b89419a83deb7730c1975f20567
#
_cell.length_a   1.000
_cell.length_b   1.000
_cell.length_c   1.000
_cell.angle_alpha   90.00
_cell.angle_beta   90.00
_cell.angle_gamma   90.00
#
_symmetry.space_group_name_H-M   'P 1'
#
loop_
_entity.id
_entity.type
_entity.pdbx_description
1 polymer ?
#
loop_
_entity_poly.entity_id
_entity_poly.type
_entity_poly.pdbx_seq_one_letter_code
_entity_poly.pdbx_strand_id
1 'polypeptide(L)'
;MANSDPAILRKAVSRLYNAFRESVDSIGSISSIDVSIRQHQTMALVCRLTEEKPNGVTLKELAESMKLAPATVSELVESLVKKDFLQRVQNPEDRRAVQITLTPHGQTLLDESIKRVEGLCEKLLNGLAPAERSAMLGALAKITSKL
;
A
#
# COMPACT_ATOMS: atom_id res chain seq x y z
N MET A 1 -25.70 -26.22 -4.28
CA MET A 1 -24.38 -26.05 -4.93
C MET A 1 -23.31 -26.22 -3.86
N ALA A 2 -22.53 -27.27 -3.98
CA ALA A 2 -21.42 -27.46 -3.05
C ALA A 2 -20.47 -26.27 -3.09
N ASN A 3 -20.12 -25.74 -1.93
CA ASN A 3 -19.11 -24.72 -1.80
C ASN A 3 -17.76 -25.33 -2.19
N SER A 4 -17.36 -25.21 -3.45
CA SER A 4 -16.03 -25.68 -3.87
C SER A 4 -14.96 -24.82 -3.20
N ASP A 5 -13.78 -25.40 -2.90
CA ASP A 5 -12.66 -24.70 -2.27
C ASP A 5 -12.32 -23.36 -2.95
N PRO A 6 -12.29 -23.26 -4.30
CA PRO A 6 -12.08 -21.97 -4.97
C PRO A 6 -13.17 -20.93 -4.68
N ALA A 7 -14.43 -21.36 -4.53
CA ALA A 7 -15.53 -20.44 -4.23
C ALA A 7 -15.46 -19.91 -2.78
N ILE A 8 -15.06 -20.76 -1.84
CA ILE A 8 -14.84 -20.37 -0.44
C ILE A 8 -13.69 -19.38 -0.37
N LEU A 9 -12.56 -19.70 -1.00
CA LEU A 9 -11.39 -18.84 -1.05
C LEU A 9 -11.72 -17.47 -1.68
N ARG A 10 -12.40 -17.44 -2.83
CA ARG A 10 -12.82 -16.19 -3.48
C ARG A 10 -13.66 -15.31 -2.56
N LYS A 11 -14.64 -15.92 -1.85
CA LYS A 11 -15.48 -15.19 -0.89
C LYS A 11 -14.66 -14.63 0.28
N ALA A 12 -13.75 -15.44 0.82
CA ALA A 12 -12.88 -15.04 1.93
C ALA A 12 -11.95 -13.88 1.52
N VAL A 13 -11.29 -13.99 0.37
CA VAL A 13 -10.41 -12.94 -0.18
C VAL A 13 -11.19 -11.65 -0.41
N SER A 14 -12.40 -11.73 -0.99
CA SER A 14 -13.25 -10.55 -1.21
C SER A 14 -13.64 -9.85 0.10
N ARG A 15 -14.00 -10.62 1.14
CA ARG A 15 -14.33 -10.07 2.46
C ARG A 15 -13.13 -9.42 3.14
N LEU A 16 -11.97 -10.07 3.10
CA LEU A 16 -10.72 -9.54 3.62
C LEU A 16 -10.33 -8.25 2.90
N TYR A 17 -10.37 -8.25 1.58
CA TYR A 17 -10.10 -7.05 0.78
C TYR A 17 -10.99 -5.87 1.17
N ASN A 18 -12.30 -6.09 1.31
CA ASN A 18 -13.22 -5.03 1.73
C ASN A 18 -12.92 -4.53 3.14
N ALA A 19 -12.63 -5.41 4.09
CA ALA A 19 -12.28 -5.03 5.46
C ALA A 19 -10.98 -4.21 5.52
N PHE A 20 -9.97 -4.60 4.75
CA PHE A 20 -8.72 -3.82 4.63
C PHE A 20 -8.96 -2.48 3.96
N ARG A 21 -9.75 -2.43 2.89
CA ARG A 21 -10.12 -1.19 2.23
C ARG A 21 -10.81 -0.22 3.18
N GLU A 22 -11.83 -0.68 3.92
CA GLU A 22 -12.55 0.13 4.89
C GLU A 22 -11.63 0.62 6.03
N SER A 23 -10.67 -0.21 6.44
CA SER A 23 -9.66 0.18 7.43
C SER A 23 -8.74 1.30 6.91
N VAL A 24 -8.39 1.29 5.64
CA VAL A 24 -7.59 2.35 4.99
C VAL A 24 -8.45 3.59 4.73
N ASP A 25 -9.66 3.44 4.20
CA ASP A 25 -10.58 4.56 3.92
C ASP A 25 -10.93 5.34 5.19
N SER A 26 -10.99 4.67 6.35
CA SER A 26 -11.26 5.31 7.63
C SER A 26 -10.14 6.25 8.10
N ILE A 27 -8.93 6.17 7.53
CA ILE A 27 -7.82 7.08 7.85
C ILE A 27 -8.13 8.49 7.33
N GLY A 28 -8.63 8.60 6.11
CA GLY A 28 -9.03 9.88 5.51
C GLY A 28 -10.10 10.61 6.31
N SER A 29 -11.05 9.87 6.89
CA SER A 29 -12.15 10.48 7.68
C SER A 29 -11.74 10.98 9.07
N ILE A 30 -10.67 10.46 9.66
CA ILE A 30 -10.21 10.90 10.99
C ILE A 30 -9.24 12.07 10.92
N SER A 31 -8.40 12.13 9.88
CA SER A 31 -7.40 13.18 9.71
C SER A 31 -7.87 14.39 8.90
N SER A 32 -9.14 14.46 8.49
CA SER A 32 -9.67 15.46 7.53
C SER A 32 -8.94 15.44 6.18
N ILE A 33 -8.19 14.39 5.90
CA ILE A 33 -7.36 14.26 4.71
C ILE A 33 -7.97 13.19 3.81
N ASP A 34 -8.54 13.65 2.69
CA ASP A 34 -9.11 12.77 1.67
C ASP A 34 -7.99 12.13 0.85
N VAL A 35 -7.66 10.87 1.18
CA VAL A 35 -6.66 10.06 0.46
C VAL A 35 -7.35 8.83 -0.13
N SER A 36 -7.36 8.74 -1.45
CA SER A 36 -7.89 7.56 -2.13
C SER A 36 -6.97 6.34 -1.95
N ILE A 37 -7.55 5.13 -2.10
CA ILE A 37 -6.77 3.88 -2.09
C ILE A 37 -5.60 3.93 -3.08
N ARG A 38 -5.81 4.49 -4.26
CA ARG A 38 -4.76 4.59 -5.28
C ARG A 38 -3.64 5.55 -4.86
N GLN A 39 -3.98 6.65 -4.22
CA GLN A 39 -3.00 7.57 -3.65
C GLN A 39 -2.19 6.88 -2.53
N HIS A 40 -2.86 6.14 -1.65
CA HIS A 40 -2.20 5.37 -0.60
C HIS A 40 -1.26 4.30 -1.18
N GLN A 41 -1.71 3.54 -2.20
CA GLN A 41 -0.87 2.56 -2.91
C GLN A 41 0.36 3.21 -3.57
N THR A 42 0.20 4.41 -4.14
CA THR A 42 1.32 5.17 -4.73
C THR A 42 2.34 5.55 -3.67
N MET A 43 1.90 6.05 -2.52
CA MET A 43 2.80 6.39 -1.40
C MET A 43 3.53 5.15 -0.87
N ALA A 44 2.82 4.04 -0.66
CA ALA A 44 3.40 2.78 -0.20
C ALA A 44 4.44 2.24 -1.19
N LEU A 45 4.20 2.38 -2.48
CA LEU A 45 5.15 2.01 -3.53
C LEU A 45 6.39 2.90 -3.50
N VAL A 46 6.23 4.22 -3.37
CA VAL A 46 7.36 5.16 -3.22
C VAL A 46 8.20 4.78 -2.01
N CYS A 47 7.57 4.53 -0.86
CA CYS A 47 8.26 4.09 0.36
C CYS A 47 9.12 2.85 0.10
N ARG A 48 8.53 1.80 -0.44
CA ARG A 48 9.21 0.53 -0.71
C ARG A 48 10.39 0.68 -1.70
N LEU A 49 10.20 1.41 -2.78
CA LEU A 49 11.25 1.60 -3.78
C LEU A 49 12.39 2.48 -3.26
N THR A 50 12.09 3.39 -2.33
CA THR A 50 13.09 4.27 -1.70
C THR A 50 13.99 3.50 -0.71
N GLU A 51 13.53 2.38 -0.15
CA GLU A 51 14.38 1.48 0.65
C GLU A 51 15.58 0.96 -0.17
N GLU A 52 15.37 0.67 -1.46
CA GLU A 52 16.42 0.21 -2.38
C GLU A 52 17.19 1.39 -3.00
N LYS A 53 16.54 2.55 -3.14
CA LYS A 53 17.06 3.77 -3.81
C LYS A 53 16.86 4.99 -2.91
N PRO A 54 17.76 5.25 -1.95
CA PRO A 54 17.61 6.33 -0.97
C PRO A 54 17.41 7.73 -1.57
N ASN A 55 17.89 7.96 -2.80
CA ASN A 55 17.73 9.22 -3.51
C ASN A 55 16.30 9.46 -4.03
N GLY A 56 15.43 8.45 -3.95
CA GLY A 56 14.06 8.51 -4.44
C GLY A 56 13.83 7.75 -5.73
N VAL A 57 12.64 7.85 -6.29
CA VAL A 57 12.20 7.14 -7.48
C VAL A 57 11.76 8.10 -8.58
N THR A 58 11.97 7.73 -9.82
CA THR A 58 11.51 8.51 -10.97
C THR A 58 10.04 8.24 -11.28
N LEU A 59 9.39 9.17 -11.97
CA LEU A 59 8.02 9.00 -12.46
C LEU A 59 7.90 7.78 -13.39
N LYS A 60 8.93 7.50 -14.18
CA LYS A 60 8.99 6.35 -15.08
C LYS A 60 8.96 5.03 -14.30
N GLU A 61 9.80 4.89 -13.29
CA GLU A 61 9.84 3.69 -12.43
C GLU A 61 8.51 3.45 -11.72
N LEU A 62 7.85 4.52 -11.25
CA LEU A 62 6.52 4.42 -10.68
C LEU A 62 5.48 3.94 -11.71
N ALA A 63 5.49 4.51 -12.91
CA ALA A 63 4.57 4.15 -13.96
C ALA A 63 4.72 2.67 -14.38
N GLU A 64 5.95 2.20 -14.54
CA GLU A 64 6.27 0.81 -14.85
C GLU A 64 5.81 -0.14 -13.73
N SER A 65 6.12 0.19 -12.47
CA SER A 65 5.74 -0.62 -11.31
C SER A 65 4.22 -0.67 -11.09
N MET A 66 3.54 0.43 -11.35
CA MET A 66 2.08 0.52 -11.22
C MET A 66 1.33 -0.04 -12.44
N LYS A 67 2.03 -0.29 -13.55
CA LYS A 67 1.46 -0.67 -14.85
C LYS A 67 0.39 0.34 -15.32
N LEU A 68 0.68 1.63 -15.15
CA LEU A 68 -0.18 2.74 -15.52
C LEU A 68 0.50 3.65 -16.54
N ALA A 69 -0.32 4.41 -17.27
CA ALA A 69 0.18 5.43 -18.17
C ALA A 69 0.96 6.52 -17.39
N PRO A 70 2.09 7.03 -17.89
CA PRO A 70 2.88 8.06 -17.23
C PRO A 70 2.08 9.32 -16.86
N ALA A 71 1.11 9.71 -17.69
CA ALA A 71 0.23 10.85 -17.42
C ALA A 71 -0.60 10.63 -16.15
N THR A 72 -1.19 9.44 -16.00
CA THR A 72 -1.98 9.07 -14.82
C THR A 72 -1.14 9.09 -13.55
N VAL A 73 0.09 8.56 -13.63
CA VAL A 73 1.00 8.58 -12.46
C VAL A 73 1.45 9.99 -12.14
N SER A 74 1.68 10.83 -13.16
CA SER A 74 2.01 12.24 -12.96
C SER A 74 0.91 12.99 -12.21
N GLU A 75 -0.36 12.77 -12.55
CA GLU A 75 -1.52 13.36 -11.86
C GLU A 75 -1.61 12.87 -10.40
N LEU A 76 -1.41 11.57 -10.15
CA LEU A 76 -1.39 11.01 -8.80
C LEU A 76 -0.28 11.63 -7.95
N VAL A 77 0.93 11.70 -8.49
CA VAL A 77 2.09 12.31 -7.80
C VAL A 77 1.83 13.79 -7.54
N GLU A 78 1.33 14.53 -8.52
CA GLU A 78 1.02 15.96 -8.34
C GLU A 78 -0.02 16.18 -7.24
N SER A 79 -1.08 15.38 -7.23
CA SER A 79 -2.09 15.43 -6.17
C SER A 79 -1.50 15.16 -4.78
N LEU A 80 -0.58 14.20 -4.67
CA LEU A 80 0.10 13.86 -3.42
C LEU A 80 1.12 14.92 -3.00
N VAL A 81 1.77 15.57 -3.94
CA VAL A 81 2.67 16.70 -3.66
C VAL A 81 1.87 17.90 -3.14
N LYS A 82 0.72 18.20 -3.74
CA LYS A 82 -0.19 19.26 -3.26
C LYS A 82 -0.72 19.01 -1.84
N LYS A 83 -0.86 17.75 -1.45
CA LYS A 83 -1.26 17.33 -0.09
C LYS A 83 -0.09 17.20 0.89
N ASP A 84 1.12 17.54 0.47
CA ASP A 84 2.35 17.41 1.26
C ASP A 84 2.67 15.98 1.73
N PHE A 85 2.32 14.97 0.93
CA PHE A 85 2.66 13.57 1.20
C PHE A 85 3.86 13.09 0.41
N LEU A 86 4.04 13.63 -0.79
CA LEU A 86 5.22 13.41 -1.63
C LEU A 86 5.93 14.72 -1.88
N GLN A 87 7.22 14.63 -2.18
CA GLN A 87 8.01 15.77 -2.64
C GLN A 87 8.84 15.37 -3.85
N ARG A 88 9.17 16.37 -4.66
CA ARG A 88 10.10 16.23 -5.77
C ARG A 88 11.45 16.77 -5.35
N VAL A 89 12.49 15.96 -5.51
CA VAL A 89 13.86 16.31 -5.19
C VAL A 89 14.73 16.17 -6.44
N GLN A 90 15.77 16.99 -6.55
CA GLN A 90 16.76 16.82 -7.61
C GLN A 90 17.67 15.65 -7.25
N ASN A 91 18.01 14.82 -8.24
CA ASN A 91 19.00 13.77 -8.04
C ASN A 91 20.39 14.44 -7.80
N PRO A 92 21.10 14.08 -6.71
CA PRO A 92 22.43 14.64 -6.43
C PRO A 92 23.46 14.32 -7.53
N GLU A 93 23.32 13.17 -8.20
CA GLU A 93 24.24 12.69 -9.23
C GLU A 93 23.88 13.20 -10.63
N ASP A 94 22.58 13.45 -10.89
CA ASP A 94 22.09 14.04 -12.14
C ASP A 94 21.02 15.09 -11.86
N ARG A 95 21.43 16.35 -11.88
CA ARG A 95 20.55 17.51 -11.61
C ARG A 95 19.40 17.65 -12.61
N ARG A 96 19.42 16.94 -13.74
CA ARG A 96 18.33 16.92 -14.72
C ARG A 96 17.24 15.91 -14.34
N ALA A 97 17.57 14.93 -13.49
CA ALA A 97 16.63 13.93 -13.04
C ALA A 97 15.90 14.41 -11.78
N VAL A 98 14.58 14.42 -11.88
CA VAL A 98 13.69 14.69 -10.75
C VAL A 98 13.28 13.37 -10.14
N GLN A 99 13.44 13.25 -8.84
CA GLN A 99 13.05 12.08 -8.06
C GLN A 99 11.92 12.41 -7.11
N ILE A 100 11.18 11.39 -6.73
CA ILE A 100 10.01 11.47 -5.88
C ILE A 100 10.34 10.71 -4.60
N THR A 101 10.10 11.35 -3.46
CA THR A 101 10.25 10.76 -2.12
C THR A 101 9.05 11.07 -1.27
N LEU A 102 8.88 10.33 -0.17
CA LEU A 102 7.91 10.68 0.86
C LEU A 102 8.38 11.93 1.63
N THR A 103 7.42 12.74 2.03
CA THR A 103 7.64 13.74 3.09
C THR A 103 7.55 13.07 4.46
N PRO A 104 8.01 13.71 5.55
CA PRO A 104 7.74 13.24 6.91
C PRO A 104 6.25 13.08 7.20
N HIS A 105 5.41 13.96 6.66
CA HIS A 105 3.95 13.88 6.78
C HIS A 105 3.38 12.65 6.04
N GLY A 106 3.85 12.37 4.82
CA GLY A 106 3.50 11.18 4.07
C GLY A 106 3.93 9.89 4.79
N GLN A 107 5.12 9.88 5.39
CA GLN A 107 5.59 8.74 6.17
C GLN A 107 4.69 8.49 7.39
N THR A 108 4.34 9.53 8.14
CA THR A 108 3.43 9.42 9.28
C THR A 108 2.09 8.82 8.88
N LEU A 109 1.52 9.27 7.76
CA LEU A 109 0.24 8.74 7.27
C LEU A 109 0.34 7.25 6.90
N LEU A 110 1.43 6.82 6.25
CA LEU A 110 1.66 5.40 5.95
C LEU A 110 1.80 4.57 7.23
N ASP A 111 2.58 5.03 8.19
CA ASP A 111 2.79 4.33 9.45
C ASP A 111 1.48 4.14 10.23
N GLU A 112 0.62 5.15 10.24
CA GLU A 112 -0.72 5.07 10.83
C GLU A 112 -1.59 4.05 10.09
N SER A 113 -1.52 4.01 8.77
CA SER A 113 -2.28 3.05 7.96
C SER A 113 -1.84 1.61 8.21
N ILE A 114 -0.52 1.37 8.29
CA ILE A 114 0.06 0.06 8.61
C ILE A 114 -0.43 -0.40 9.98
N LYS A 115 -0.33 0.44 11.02
CA LYS A 115 -0.80 0.10 12.37
C LYS A 115 -2.28 -0.29 12.40
N ARG A 116 -3.12 0.34 11.60
CA ARG A 116 -4.55 0.00 11.51
C ARG A 116 -4.79 -1.36 10.85
N VAL A 117 -4.06 -1.61 9.75
CA VAL A 117 -4.13 -2.89 9.07
C VAL A 117 -3.61 -4.02 9.98
N GLU A 118 -2.51 -3.78 10.69
CA GLU A 118 -1.98 -4.72 11.69
C GLU A 118 -2.98 -4.98 12.82
N GLY A 119 -3.63 -3.94 13.34
CA GLY A 119 -4.69 -4.09 14.35
C GLY A 119 -5.90 -4.90 13.84
N LEU A 120 -6.25 -4.78 12.57
CA LEU A 120 -7.25 -5.65 11.94
C LEU A 120 -6.75 -7.10 11.84
N CYS A 121 -5.52 -7.30 11.41
CA CYS A 121 -4.89 -8.63 11.36
C CYS A 121 -4.86 -9.29 12.75
N GLU A 122 -4.49 -8.55 13.78
CA GLU A 122 -4.50 -9.06 15.16
C GLU A 122 -5.90 -9.53 15.60
N LYS A 123 -6.94 -8.74 15.32
CA LYS A 123 -8.32 -9.12 15.63
C LYS A 123 -8.75 -10.41 14.92
N LEU A 124 -8.36 -10.56 13.65
CA LEU A 124 -8.64 -11.77 12.88
C LEU A 124 -7.88 -12.99 13.43
N LEU A 125 -6.62 -12.80 13.81
CA LEU A 125 -5.78 -13.85 14.36
C LEU A 125 -6.21 -14.26 15.78
N ASN A 126 -6.69 -13.36 16.59
CA ASN A 126 -7.16 -13.63 17.95
C ASN A 126 -8.42 -14.52 18.00
N GLY A 127 -9.17 -14.59 16.88
CA GLY A 127 -10.29 -15.51 16.74
C GLY A 127 -9.90 -16.96 16.44
N LEU A 128 -8.61 -17.27 16.26
CA LEU A 128 -8.09 -18.58 15.90
C LEU A 128 -7.35 -19.26 17.04
N ALA A 129 -7.49 -20.58 17.17
CA ALA A 129 -6.65 -21.38 18.03
C ALA A 129 -5.18 -21.33 17.56
N PRO A 130 -4.17 -21.53 18.45
CA PRO A 130 -2.76 -21.44 18.06
C PRO A 130 -2.37 -22.32 16.87
N ALA A 131 -2.89 -23.52 16.79
CA ALA A 131 -2.64 -24.46 15.68
C ALA A 131 -3.24 -23.96 14.36
N GLU A 132 -4.46 -23.41 14.40
CA GLU A 132 -5.13 -22.83 13.22
C GLU A 132 -4.38 -21.61 12.72
N ARG A 133 -3.93 -20.72 13.63
CA ARG A 133 -3.12 -19.55 13.31
C ARG A 133 -1.83 -19.97 12.58
N SER A 134 -1.08 -20.92 13.13
CA SER A 134 0.16 -21.43 12.54
C SER A 134 -0.07 -22.04 11.16
N ALA A 135 -1.12 -22.84 11.00
CA ALA A 135 -1.48 -23.47 9.71
C ALA A 135 -1.86 -22.41 8.67
N MET A 136 -2.65 -21.41 9.04
CA MET A 136 -3.07 -20.33 8.16
C MET A 136 -1.88 -19.50 7.69
N LEU A 137 -1.02 -19.04 8.61
CA LEU A 137 0.15 -18.24 8.27
C LEU A 137 1.13 -19.01 7.38
N GLY A 138 1.35 -20.30 7.66
CA GLY A 138 2.16 -21.17 6.81
C GLY A 138 1.57 -21.37 5.40
N ALA A 139 0.26 -21.52 5.29
CA ALA A 139 -0.42 -21.61 4.00
C ALA A 139 -0.34 -20.30 3.21
N LEU A 140 -0.57 -19.17 3.86
CA LEU A 140 -0.46 -17.85 3.24
C LEU A 140 0.96 -17.57 2.72
N ALA A 141 2.00 -17.88 3.50
CA ALA A 141 3.38 -17.73 3.06
C ALA A 141 3.69 -18.55 1.79
N LYS A 142 3.17 -19.80 1.70
CA LYS A 142 3.32 -20.64 0.50
C LYS A 142 2.57 -20.08 -0.72
N ILE A 143 1.39 -19.51 -0.52
CA ILE A 143 0.59 -18.95 -1.60
C ILE A 143 1.25 -17.66 -2.13
N THR A 144 1.62 -16.77 -1.24
CA THR A 144 2.18 -15.46 -1.61
C THR A 144 3.59 -15.53 -2.21
N SER A 145 4.35 -16.59 -1.90
CA SER A 145 5.65 -16.82 -2.55
C SER A 145 5.57 -17.19 -4.03
N LYS A 146 4.36 -17.44 -4.55
CA LYS A 146 4.12 -17.77 -5.96
C LYS A 146 3.54 -16.61 -6.77
N LEU A 147 3.23 -15.49 -6.11
CA LEU A 147 2.72 -14.26 -6.73
C LEU A 147 3.85 -13.29 -7.08
#